data_40477b446a888ad28346bb4b459535d3
#
_entry.id   40477b446a888ad28346bb4b459535d3
#
_cell.length_a   1.000
_cell.length_b   1.000
_cell.length_c   1.000
_cell.angle_alpha   90.00
_cell.angle_beta   90.00
_cell.angle_gamma   90.00
#
_symmetry.space_group_name_H-M   'P 1'
#
loop_
_entity.id
_entity.type
_entity.pdbx_description
1 polymer ?
#
loop_
_entity_poly.entity_id
_entity_poly.type
_entity_poly.pdbx_seq_one_letter_code
_entity_poly.pdbx_strand_id
1 'polypeptide(L)'
;MNITTKTIQAQIAKGAFKPHTALTNIALAYYQNASNYFAKALFPVCRVPQSSDNYYVFNKEDLLRDGWDRKPAYGQTSPVPVSEHTETYACKVDQMIMGIDQIRQTDLERRQGPALARDPRQQRARTIAEQANIHQDKLFAKSFFHAGVWDNELTGVDSTTPGEKEFIKFTNANSDPIKFIADLKLSMQRETGRTPNKMGIGANVFNALRHHPAILERVKYGGATANPAQVTKNVLAQLFELDEIVVMLSIHNSAKMGADAEMEFIGDPDALLLVYAPDAPSVDEPSAGYIFAWDMLGDGNILPISHYDGAPGTHSEYIEGLMAYDMKKTADDLAIFCKGCV
;
A
#
# COMPACT_ATOMS: atom_id res chain seq x y z
N MET A 1 5.36 20.45 13.59
CA MET A 1 5.60 20.34 15.05
C MET A 1 5.70 18.85 15.34
N ASN A 2 6.87 18.36 15.72
CA ASN A 2 7.04 16.92 15.99
C ASN A 2 6.40 16.60 17.35
N ILE A 3 5.27 15.92 17.33
CA ILE A 3 4.64 15.43 18.54
C ILE A 3 5.43 14.21 19.01
N THR A 4 6.08 14.30 20.15
CA THR A 4 6.86 13.18 20.72
C THR A 4 5.92 12.19 21.41
N THR A 5 6.28 10.91 21.43
CA THR A 5 5.55 9.82 22.14
C THR A 5 5.16 10.23 23.56
N LYS A 6 6.08 10.89 24.29
CA LYS A 6 5.81 11.39 25.66
C LYS A 6 4.69 12.42 25.71
N THR A 7 4.58 13.28 24.68
CA THR A 7 3.53 14.30 24.61
C THR A 7 2.16 13.68 24.41
N ILE A 8 2.04 12.70 23.50
CA ILE A 8 0.78 11.96 23.27
C ILE A 8 0.37 11.16 24.50
N GLN A 9 1.30 10.40 25.09
CA GLN A 9 1.02 9.64 26.32
C GLN A 9 0.61 10.57 27.48
N ALA A 10 1.23 11.74 27.61
CA ALA A 10 0.83 12.72 28.62
C ALA A 10 -0.56 13.32 28.37
N GLN A 11 -0.96 13.50 27.12
CA GLN A 11 -2.32 13.95 26.76
C GLN A 11 -3.36 12.85 27.01
N ILE A 12 -3.05 11.59 26.68
CA ILE A 12 -3.91 10.44 27.00
C ILE A 12 -4.11 10.31 28.51
N ALA A 13 -3.01 10.39 29.30
CA ALA A 13 -3.05 10.30 30.75
C ALA A 13 -3.85 11.43 31.41
N LYS A 14 -3.85 12.63 30.80
CA LYS A 14 -4.66 13.78 31.22
C LYS A 14 -6.11 13.72 30.75
N GLY A 15 -6.49 12.70 29.95
CA GLY A 15 -7.81 12.60 29.37
C GLY A 15 -8.12 13.66 28.31
N ALA A 16 -7.11 14.39 27.83
CA ALA A 16 -7.25 15.40 26.78
C ALA A 16 -7.49 14.77 25.40
N PHE A 17 -7.02 13.53 25.21
CA PHE A 17 -7.26 12.74 24.00
C PHE A 17 -8.17 11.56 24.34
N LYS A 18 -9.42 11.65 23.93
CA LYS A 18 -10.43 10.62 24.15
C LYS A 18 -11.03 10.21 22.80
N PRO A 19 -10.58 9.11 22.19
CA PRO A 19 -11.17 8.64 20.95
C PRO A 19 -12.63 8.25 21.16
N HIS A 20 -13.46 8.64 20.22
CA HIS A 20 -14.88 8.27 20.22
C HIS A 20 -15.02 6.92 19.52
N THR A 21 -15.27 5.84 20.28
CA THR A 21 -15.28 4.46 19.78
C THR A 21 -16.19 4.24 18.58
N ALA A 22 -17.38 4.84 18.58
CA ALA A 22 -18.31 4.73 17.47
C ALA A 22 -17.77 5.37 16.18
N LEU A 23 -17.15 6.56 16.26
CA LEU A 23 -16.56 7.24 15.12
C LEU A 23 -15.30 6.51 14.62
N THR A 24 -14.49 5.98 15.52
CA THR A 24 -13.33 5.17 15.18
C THR A 24 -13.76 3.90 14.45
N ASN A 25 -14.78 3.21 14.92
CA ASN A 25 -15.30 2.00 14.26
C ASN A 25 -15.89 2.29 12.88
N ILE A 26 -16.57 3.42 12.69
CA ILE A 26 -17.07 3.86 11.39
C ILE A 26 -15.90 4.11 10.44
N ALA A 27 -14.86 4.80 10.88
CA ALA A 27 -13.68 5.08 10.08
C ALA A 27 -12.97 3.78 9.66
N LEU A 28 -12.81 2.81 10.57
CA LEU A 28 -12.22 1.51 10.28
C LEU A 28 -13.06 0.68 9.29
N ALA A 29 -14.39 0.73 9.38
CA ALA A 29 -15.26 0.03 8.43
C ALA A 29 -15.07 0.54 6.99
N TYR A 30 -14.96 1.85 6.80
CA TYR A 30 -14.63 2.42 5.49
C TYR A 30 -13.22 2.05 5.02
N TYR A 31 -12.29 1.97 5.96
CA TYR A 31 -10.92 1.59 5.69
C TYR A 31 -10.79 0.15 5.18
N GLN A 32 -11.58 -0.78 5.71
CA GLN A 32 -11.56 -2.19 5.31
C GLN A 32 -12.19 -2.47 3.94
N ASN A 33 -13.16 -1.65 3.48
CA ASN A 33 -13.93 -1.88 2.25
C ASN A 33 -13.39 -1.13 1.03
N ALA A 34 -12.23 -0.51 1.11
CA ALA A 34 -11.69 0.36 0.08
C ALA A 34 -10.85 -0.42 -0.95
N SER A 35 -11.51 -1.13 -1.84
CA SER A 35 -10.86 -1.96 -2.88
C SER A 35 -10.06 -1.18 -3.94
N ASN A 36 -10.15 0.14 -3.95
CA ASN A 36 -9.44 0.99 -4.91
C ASN A 36 -8.08 1.47 -4.38
N TYR A 37 -7.87 1.39 -3.07
CA TYR A 37 -6.63 1.80 -2.45
C TYR A 37 -5.61 0.67 -2.50
N PHE A 38 -4.36 1.00 -2.79
CA PHE A 38 -3.34 0.02 -3.16
C PHE A 38 -2.20 -0.13 -2.14
N ALA A 39 -1.88 0.90 -1.36
CA ALA A 39 -0.71 0.86 -0.48
C ALA A 39 -0.70 -0.35 0.46
N LYS A 40 -1.83 -0.63 1.12
CA LYS A 40 -1.98 -1.74 2.07
C LYS A 40 -2.17 -3.10 1.41
N ALA A 41 -2.64 -3.12 0.17
CA ALA A 41 -2.76 -4.35 -0.58
C ALA A 41 -1.37 -4.85 -1.04
N LEU A 42 -0.48 -3.92 -1.39
CA LEU A 42 0.87 -4.25 -1.82
C LEU A 42 1.83 -4.51 -0.66
N PHE A 43 1.83 -3.64 0.36
CA PHE A 43 2.69 -3.80 1.53
C PHE A 43 1.87 -4.15 2.78
N PRO A 44 2.26 -5.21 3.50
CA PRO A 44 1.57 -5.60 4.72
C PRO A 44 1.80 -4.56 5.83
N VAL A 45 0.75 -4.36 6.65
CA VAL A 45 0.79 -3.42 7.75
C VAL A 45 1.28 -4.12 9.01
N CYS A 46 2.46 -3.72 9.49
CA CYS A 46 3.03 -4.17 10.74
C CYS A 46 2.66 -3.19 11.87
N ARG A 47 1.90 -3.67 12.85
CA ARG A 47 1.55 -2.86 14.03
C ARG A 47 2.69 -2.89 15.02
N VAL A 48 3.19 -1.72 15.39
CA VAL A 48 4.33 -1.56 16.28
C VAL A 48 3.95 -0.81 17.55
N PRO A 49 4.42 -1.26 18.73
CA PRO A 49 4.10 -0.62 20.00
C PRO A 49 4.89 0.68 20.24
N GLN A 50 6.00 0.86 19.52
CA GLN A 50 6.88 2.03 19.66
C GLN A 50 6.85 2.87 18.40
N SER A 51 7.01 4.19 18.55
CA SER A 51 7.05 5.12 17.42
C SER A 51 8.31 5.01 16.57
N SER A 52 9.39 4.50 17.15
CA SER A 52 10.64 4.22 16.43
C SER A 52 11.37 3.07 17.11
N ASP A 53 11.89 2.17 16.32
CA ASP A 53 12.69 1.03 16.78
C ASP A 53 13.57 0.54 15.62
N ASN A 54 14.43 -0.42 15.94
CA ASN A 54 15.30 -1.07 14.97
C ASN A 54 14.70 -2.41 14.55
N TYR A 55 14.90 -2.78 13.29
CA TYR A 55 14.64 -4.11 12.79
C TYR A 55 15.89 -4.69 12.12
N TYR A 56 16.03 -6.02 12.20
CA TYR A 56 17.17 -6.73 11.64
C TYR A 56 16.88 -7.18 10.22
N VAL A 57 17.87 -7.02 9.35
CA VAL A 57 17.85 -7.52 7.98
C VAL A 57 19.02 -8.50 7.84
N PHE A 58 18.69 -9.75 7.54
CA PHE A 58 19.68 -10.80 7.32
C PHE A 58 20.17 -10.76 5.87
N ASN A 59 21.46 -10.97 5.68
CA ASN A 59 22.03 -11.07 4.34
C ASN A 59 21.63 -12.40 3.68
N LYS A 60 20.93 -12.31 2.56
CA LYS A 60 20.44 -13.47 1.80
C LYS A 60 21.58 -14.40 1.37
N GLU A 61 22.76 -13.83 1.06
CA GLU A 61 23.92 -14.58 0.58
C GLU A 61 24.42 -15.59 1.60
N ASP A 62 24.34 -15.25 2.89
CA ASP A 62 24.75 -16.14 3.97
C ASP A 62 23.68 -17.19 4.26
N LEU A 63 22.38 -16.80 4.19
CA LEU A 63 21.27 -17.72 4.43
C LEU A 63 21.08 -18.75 3.30
N LEU A 64 21.41 -18.41 2.05
CA LEU A 64 21.27 -19.30 0.89
C LEU A 64 22.54 -20.08 0.58
N ARG A 65 23.62 -19.88 1.35
CA ARG A 65 24.86 -20.64 1.18
C ARG A 65 24.74 -22.01 1.86
N ASP A 66 25.17 -23.06 1.17
CA ASP A 66 25.33 -24.37 1.81
C ASP A 66 26.47 -24.32 2.84
N GLY A 67 26.11 -24.35 4.10
CA GLY A 67 27.03 -24.33 5.23
C GLY A 67 27.24 -25.72 5.89
N TRP A 68 26.73 -26.80 5.25
CA TRP A 68 26.86 -28.13 5.82
C TRP A 68 28.22 -28.75 5.44
N ASP A 69 29.05 -28.96 6.46
CA ASP A 69 30.31 -29.69 6.34
C ASP A 69 30.24 -31.09 6.97
N ARG A 70 30.92 -32.05 6.35
CA ARG A 70 30.96 -33.39 6.92
C ARG A 70 31.81 -33.41 8.17
N LYS A 71 31.17 -33.68 9.32
CA LYS A 71 31.87 -33.76 10.60
C LYS A 71 32.95 -34.85 10.59
N PRO A 72 34.22 -34.52 10.89
CA PRO A 72 35.25 -35.52 11.10
C PRO A 72 35.03 -36.36 12.35
N ALA A 73 35.51 -37.59 12.39
CA ALA A 73 35.42 -38.42 13.58
C ALA A 73 36.17 -37.73 14.74
N TYR A 74 35.47 -37.57 15.85
CA TYR A 74 35.96 -36.88 17.10
C TYR A 74 36.30 -35.38 16.92
N GLY A 75 36.01 -34.77 15.80
CA GLY A 75 36.24 -33.35 15.50
C GLY A 75 34.94 -32.52 15.48
N GLN A 76 35.11 -31.21 15.38
CA GLN A 76 34.05 -30.23 15.18
C GLN A 76 34.19 -29.57 13.78
N THR A 77 33.10 -29.23 13.19
CA THR A 77 33.07 -28.34 11.99
C THR A 77 33.17 -26.87 12.42
N SER A 78 33.66 -26.01 11.56
CA SER A 78 33.73 -24.58 11.83
C SER A 78 32.31 -23.96 11.91
N PRO A 79 32.06 -23.01 12.83
CA PRO A 79 30.80 -22.29 12.87
C PRO A 79 30.65 -21.46 11.60
N VAL A 80 29.46 -21.46 11.00
CA VAL A 80 29.11 -20.64 9.85
C VAL A 80 28.56 -19.31 10.37
N PRO A 81 29.21 -18.16 10.05
CA PRO A 81 28.68 -16.85 10.43
C PRO A 81 27.50 -16.50 9.54
N VAL A 82 26.46 -15.91 10.11
CA VAL A 82 25.37 -15.25 9.39
C VAL A 82 25.47 -13.76 9.72
N SER A 83 25.64 -12.95 8.69
CA SER A 83 25.73 -11.50 8.86
C SER A 83 24.35 -10.87 8.83
N GLU A 84 24.16 -9.89 9.71
CA GLU A 84 22.93 -9.10 9.82
C GLU A 84 23.27 -7.63 9.87
N HIS A 85 22.39 -6.78 9.37
CA HIS A 85 22.46 -5.34 9.57
C HIS A 85 21.15 -4.82 10.16
N THR A 86 21.24 -3.68 10.81
CA THR A 86 20.12 -3.09 11.53
C THR A 86 19.64 -1.87 10.78
N GLU A 87 18.35 -1.81 10.49
CA GLU A 87 17.68 -0.64 9.97
C GLU A 87 16.65 -0.10 10.97
N THR A 88 16.23 1.14 10.77
CA THR A 88 15.32 1.83 11.69
C THR A 88 14.05 2.26 10.98
N TYR A 89 12.91 2.14 11.68
CA TYR A 89 11.69 2.83 11.31
C TYR A 89 11.41 3.97 12.29
N ALA A 90 10.73 5.02 11.82
CA ALA A 90 10.33 6.17 12.63
C ALA A 90 8.96 6.67 12.17
N CYS A 91 7.90 6.22 12.84
CA CYS A 91 6.53 6.58 12.53
C CYS A 91 6.29 8.07 12.77
N LYS A 92 5.87 8.76 11.73
CA LYS A 92 5.46 10.17 11.79
C LYS A 92 3.97 10.23 12.04
N VAL A 93 3.56 11.20 12.86
CA VAL A 93 2.15 11.42 13.17
C VAL A 93 1.59 12.44 12.21
N ASP A 94 0.56 12.02 11.48
CA ASP A 94 -0.24 12.87 10.62
C ASP A 94 -1.60 13.11 11.26
N GLN A 95 -2.09 14.34 11.16
CA GLN A 95 -3.32 14.81 11.80
C GLN A 95 -4.22 15.48 10.77
N MET A 96 -5.50 15.15 10.84
CA MET A 96 -6.54 15.88 10.12
C MET A 96 -7.64 16.30 11.05
N ILE A 97 -8.01 17.59 11.00
CA ILE A 97 -9.07 18.16 11.83
C ILE A 97 -10.16 18.73 10.92
N MET A 98 -11.41 18.41 11.24
CA MET A 98 -12.60 18.93 10.56
C MET A 98 -13.54 19.58 11.56
N GLY A 99 -13.92 20.83 11.30
CA GLY A 99 -14.88 21.57 12.14
C GLY A 99 -16.34 21.32 11.74
N ILE A 100 -17.21 21.41 12.73
CA ILE A 100 -18.67 21.44 12.59
C ILE A 100 -19.18 22.72 13.27
N ASP A 101 -19.88 23.53 12.50
CA ASP A 101 -20.58 24.71 13.03
C ASP A 101 -21.95 24.26 13.60
N GLN A 102 -22.11 24.32 14.91
CA GLN A 102 -23.31 23.89 15.62
C GLN A 102 -24.52 24.78 15.29
N ILE A 103 -24.32 26.07 15.03
CA ILE A 103 -25.42 27.00 14.69
C ILE A 103 -25.97 26.61 13.31
N ARG A 104 -25.12 26.39 12.33
CA ARG A 104 -25.53 25.96 11.00
C ARG A 104 -26.21 24.59 11.04
N GLN A 105 -25.72 23.69 11.86
CA GLN A 105 -26.31 22.36 12.03
C GLN A 105 -27.71 22.43 12.58
N THR A 106 -27.94 23.25 13.62
CA THR A 106 -29.26 23.48 14.20
C THR A 106 -30.27 24.08 13.18
N ASP A 107 -29.80 24.99 12.32
CA ASP A 107 -30.63 25.57 11.25
C ASP A 107 -31.02 24.50 10.21
N LEU A 108 -30.10 23.63 9.81
CA LEU A 108 -30.36 22.52 8.88
C LEU A 108 -31.36 21.51 9.47
N GLU A 109 -31.23 21.15 10.73
CA GLU A 109 -32.15 20.23 11.43
C GLU A 109 -33.56 20.79 11.51
N ARG A 110 -33.70 22.09 11.75
CA ARG A 110 -35.01 22.79 11.77
C ARG A 110 -35.68 22.82 10.40
N ARG A 111 -34.90 22.93 9.33
CA ARG A 111 -35.43 22.97 7.94
C ARG A 111 -35.83 21.59 7.41
N GLN A 112 -35.05 20.59 7.71
CA GLN A 112 -35.19 19.24 7.11
C GLN A 112 -35.90 18.24 8.04
N GLY A 113 -35.98 18.56 9.31
CA GLY A 113 -36.42 17.66 10.37
C GLY A 113 -35.34 16.64 10.76
N PRO A 114 -35.42 16.13 12.02
CA PRO A 114 -34.35 15.28 12.57
C PRO A 114 -34.15 13.95 11.83
N ALA A 115 -35.17 13.46 11.14
CA ALA A 115 -35.09 12.19 10.40
C ALA A 115 -34.33 12.28 9.06
N LEU A 116 -34.21 13.47 8.50
CA LEU A 116 -33.51 13.73 7.21
C LEU A 116 -32.17 14.39 7.40
N ALA A 117 -31.88 14.95 8.55
CA ALA A 117 -30.58 15.53 8.88
C ALA A 117 -29.55 14.41 9.03
N ARG A 118 -28.58 14.34 8.12
CA ARG A 118 -27.44 13.45 8.27
C ARG A 118 -26.61 13.88 9.47
N ASP A 119 -26.17 12.91 10.28
CA ASP A 119 -25.25 13.18 11.37
C ASP A 119 -23.92 13.73 10.81
N PRO A 120 -23.57 15.00 11.07
CA PRO A 120 -22.37 15.61 10.52
C PRO A 120 -21.10 14.97 11.07
N ARG A 121 -21.15 14.37 12.27
CA ARG A 121 -20.02 13.66 12.87
C ARG A 121 -19.66 12.43 12.07
N GLN A 122 -20.66 11.62 11.70
CA GLN A 122 -20.45 10.44 10.86
C GLN A 122 -19.91 10.81 9.48
N GLN A 123 -20.44 11.88 8.89
CA GLN A 123 -19.96 12.35 7.60
C GLN A 123 -18.50 12.82 7.66
N ARG A 124 -18.10 13.54 8.73
CA ARG A 124 -16.72 13.99 8.90
C ARG A 124 -15.78 12.83 9.19
N ALA A 125 -16.17 11.88 10.05
CA ALA A 125 -15.40 10.67 10.30
C ALA A 125 -15.15 9.87 9.00
N ARG A 126 -16.18 9.72 8.17
CA ARG A 126 -16.05 9.09 6.85
C ARG A 126 -15.06 9.82 5.96
N THR A 127 -15.18 11.15 5.88
CA THR A 127 -14.27 11.96 5.07
C THR A 127 -12.81 11.83 5.55
N ILE A 128 -12.59 11.83 6.88
CA ILE A 128 -11.26 11.62 7.45
C ILE A 128 -10.71 10.26 7.06
N ALA A 129 -11.51 9.20 7.10
CA ALA A 129 -11.08 7.86 6.70
C ALA A 129 -10.72 7.77 5.20
N GLU A 130 -11.52 8.40 4.35
CA GLU A 130 -11.23 8.48 2.91
C GLU A 130 -9.93 9.25 2.63
N GLN A 131 -9.76 10.40 3.28
CA GLN A 131 -8.55 11.21 3.14
C GLN A 131 -7.30 10.52 3.68
N ALA A 132 -7.43 9.74 4.75
CA ALA A 132 -6.33 8.93 5.29
C ALA A 132 -5.84 7.90 4.28
N ASN A 133 -6.75 7.21 3.57
CA ASN A 133 -6.38 6.26 2.53
C ASN A 133 -5.72 6.95 1.33
N ILE A 134 -6.30 8.05 0.85
CA ILE A 134 -5.70 8.86 -0.23
C ILE A 134 -4.29 9.30 0.14
N HIS A 135 -4.09 9.75 1.37
CA HIS A 135 -2.79 10.21 1.85
C HIS A 135 -1.76 9.08 1.88
N GLN A 136 -2.16 7.89 2.34
CA GLN A 136 -1.28 6.72 2.33
C GLN A 136 -0.91 6.27 0.92
N ASP A 137 -1.88 6.19 0.01
CA ASP A 137 -1.61 5.86 -1.39
C ASP A 137 -0.68 6.88 -2.05
N LYS A 138 -0.87 8.18 -1.76
CA LYS A 138 -0.01 9.24 -2.27
C LYS A 138 1.44 9.12 -1.77
N LEU A 139 1.62 8.79 -0.50
CA LEU A 139 2.96 8.56 0.05
C LEU A 139 3.59 7.30 -0.53
N PHE A 140 2.82 6.23 -0.69
CA PHE A 140 3.30 5.01 -1.35
C PHE A 140 3.74 5.27 -2.78
N ALA A 141 2.90 5.93 -3.58
CA ALA A 141 3.22 6.24 -4.97
C ALA A 141 4.48 7.11 -5.08
N LYS A 142 4.60 8.12 -4.21
CA LYS A 142 5.76 9.02 -4.16
C LYS A 142 7.04 8.31 -3.71
N SER A 143 6.95 7.28 -2.87
CA SER A 143 8.13 6.63 -2.27
C SER A 143 8.55 5.34 -2.97
N PHE A 144 7.60 4.60 -3.59
CA PHE A 144 7.86 3.24 -4.08
C PHE A 144 7.37 2.97 -5.49
N PHE A 145 6.47 3.79 -6.04
CA PHE A 145 5.88 3.55 -7.36
C PHE A 145 6.36 4.57 -8.39
N HIS A 146 7.67 4.74 -8.48
CA HIS A 146 8.34 5.57 -9.48
C HIS A 146 9.74 5.02 -9.79
N ALA A 147 10.30 5.47 -10.91
CA ALA A 147 11.65 5.07 -11.31
C ALA A 147 12.72 5.61 -10.35
N GLY A 148 13.80 4.87 -10.16
CA GLY A 148 14.95 5.23 -9.32
C GLY A 148 14.84 4.75 -7.87
N VAL A 149 13.87 3.88 -7.55
CA VAL A 149 13.66 3.34 -6.20
C VAL A 149 14.18 1.92 -6.06
N TRP A 150 13.97 1.10 -7.08
CA TRP A 150 14.26 -0.32 -7.05
C TRP A 150 15.47 -0.66 -7.90
N ASP A 151 16.30 -1.57 -7.46
CA ASP A 151 17.48 -2.01 -8.20
C ASP A 151 17.11 -2.71 -9.51
N ASN A 152 16.01 -3.46 -9.49
CA ASN A 152 15.47 -4.17 -10.63
C ASN A 152 14.43 -3.31 -11.36
N GLU A 153 14.91 -2.43 -12.25
CA GLU A 153 14.04 -1.58 -13.06
C GLU A 153 14.14 -1.93 -14.54
N LEU A 154 12.98 -1.96 -15.22
CA LEU A 154 12.84 -2.19 -16.64
C LEU A 154 12.06 -1.05 -17.30
N THR A 155 12.39 -0.76 -18.55
CA THR A 155 11.74 0.31 -19.33
C THR A 155 11.05 -0.27 -20.56
N GLY A 156 9.77 0.08 -20.74
CA GLY A 156 9.02 -0.26 -21.94
C GLY A 156 9.49 0.55 -23.14
N VAL A 157 9.74 -0.13 -24.25
CA VAL A 157 10.16 0.48 -25.53
C VAL A 157 9.24 0.02 -26.65
N ASP A 158 9.10 0.86 -27.68
CA ASP A 158 8.32 0.50 -28.88
C ASP A 158 9.09 -0.41 -29.84
N SER A 159 10.40 -0.56 -29.62
CA SER A 159 11.26 -1.40 -30.44
C SER A 159 10.93 -2.89 -30.24
N THR A 160 10.95 -3.66 -31.33
CA THR A 160 10.79 -5.12 -31.31
C THR A 160 12.03 -5.87 -30.84
N THR A 161 13.16 -5.18 -30.69
CA THR A 161 14.42 -5.71 -30.16
C THR A 161 14.84 -4.92 -28.94
N PRO A 162 14.27 -5.23 -27.76
CA PRO A 162 14.62 -4.55 -26.52
C PRO A 162 16.06 -4.82 -26.07
N GLY A 163 16.66 -3.86 -25.39
CA GLY A 163 17.96 -4.00 -24.71
C GLY A 163 17.86 -4.82 -23.42
N GLU A 164 18.98 -4.92 -22.68
CA GLU A 164 19.09 -5.77 -21.48
C GLU A 164 18.11 -5.38 -20.34
N LYS A 165 17.85 -4.07 -20.16
CA LYS A 165 16.88 -3.55 -19.16
C LYS A 165 15.65 -2.96 -19.82
N GLU A 166 15.27 -3.48 -20.98
CA GLU A 166 14.14 -3.00 -21.75
C GLU A 166 13.18 -4.14 -22.09
N PHE A 167 11.92 -3.81 -22.30
CA PHE A 167 10.92 -4.76 -22.78
C PHE A 167 9.97 -4.10 -23.77
N ILE A 168 9.30 -4.91 -24.57
CA ILE A 168 8.32 -4.43 -25.55
C ILE A 168 7.06 -3.98 -24.83
N LYS A 169 6.58 -2.76 -25.06
CA LYS A 169 5.35 -2.24 -24.49
C LYS A 169 4.15 -3.15 -24.73
N PHE A 170 3.23 -3.21 -23.80
CA PHE A 170 2.03 -4.06 -23.88
C PHE A 170 1.00 -3.55 -24.89
N THR A 171 1.14 -2.33 -25.39
CA THR A 171 0.36 -1.83 -26.54
C THR A 171 0.78 -2.44 -27.86
N ASN A 172 2.00 -2.97 -27.95
CA ASN A 172 2.50 -3.59 -29.16
C ASN A 172 1.97 -5.03 -29.28
N ALA A 173 1.32 -5.35 -30.39
CA ALA A 173 0.78 -6.68 -30.66
C ALA A 173 1.84 -7.81 -30.70
N ASN A 174 3.10 -7.46 -30.91
CA ASN A 174 4.23 -8.43 -30.89
C ASN A 174 4.78 -8.69 -29.48
N SER A 175 4.27 -8.00 -28.45
CA SER A 175 4.63 -8.29 -27.08
C SER A 175 3.94 -9.57 -26.59
N ASP A 176 4.57 -10.27 -25.66
CA ASP A 176 3.97 -11.39 -24.93
C ASP A 176 4.03 -11.11 -23.43
N PRO A 177 3.00 -10.46 -22.88
CA PRO A 177 2.96 -10.14 -21.45
C PRO A 177 3.02 -11.36 -20.55
N ILE A 178 2.48 -12.50 -21.01
CA ILE A 178 2.45 -13.75 -20.20
C ILE A 178 3.85 -14.27 -20.01
N LYS A 179 4.59 -14.40 -21.12
CA LYS A 179 5.98 -14.83 -21.09
C LYS A 179 6.85 -13.86 -20.34
N PHE A 180 6.68 -12.56 -20.55
CA PHE A 180 7.45 -11.51 -19.89
C PHE A 180 7.32 -11.58 -18.36
N ILE A 181 6.09 -11.65 -17.82
CA ILE A 181 5.88 -11.77 -16.38
C ILE A 181 6.43 -13.11 -15.84
N ALA A 182 6.29 -14.20 -16.59
CA ALA A 182 6.87 -15.49 -16.20
C ALA A 182 8.40 -15.43 -16.10
N ASP A 183 9.06 -14.78 -17.07
CA ASP A 183 10.51 -14.58 -17.07
C ASP A 183 10.96 -13.71 -15.87
N LEU A 184 10.21 -12.66 -15.52
CA LEU A 184 10.48 -11.84 -14.33
C LEU A 184 10.32 -12.64 -13.03
N LYS A 185 9.29 -13.46 -12.92
CA LYS A 185 9.09 -14.36 -11.76
C LYS A 185 10.28 -15.31 -11.60
N LEU A 186 10.74 -15.88 -12.71
CA LEU A 186 11.88 -16.81 -12.70
C LEU A 186 13.19 -16.09 -12.33
N SER A 187 13.40 -14.84 -12.79
CA SER A 187 14.59 -14.08 -12.43
C SER A 187 14.63 -13.76 -10.94
N MET A 188 13.52 -13.30 -10.36
CA MET A 188 13.42 -13.05 -8.91
C MET A 188 13.61 -14.33 -8.10
N GLN A 189 12.99 -15.45 -8.53
CA GLN A 189 13.17 -16.73 -7.84
C GLN A 189 14.62 -17.20 -7.85
N ARG A 190 15.35 -17.01 -8.96
CA ARG A 190 16.76 -17.36 -9.06
C ARG A 190 17.66 -16.51 -8.16
N GLU A 191 17.31 -15.25 -7.97
CA GLU A 191 18.10 -14.29 -7.18
C GLU A 191 17.80 -14.36 -5.68
N THR A 192 16.55 -14.65 -5.31
CA THR A 192 16.09 -14.53 -3.92
C THR A 192 15.54 -15.83 -3.33
N GLY A 193 15.31 -16.85 -4.16
CA GLY A 193 14.61 -18.08 -3.74
C GLY A 193 13.10 -17.89 -3.51
N ARG A 194 12.57 -16.68 -3.78
CA ARG A 194 11.13 -16.34 -3.63
C ARG A 194 10.53 -15.94 -4.96
N THR A 195 9.28 -16.33 -5.20
CA THR A 195 8.51 -15.88 -6.35
C THR A 195 7.61 -14.71 -5.96
N PRO A 196 7.51 -13.65 -6.78
CA PRO A 196 6.59 -12.57 -6.50
C PRO A 196 5.15 -13.10 -6.48
N ASN A 197 4.37 -12.62 -5.54
CA ASN A 197 2.99 -13.05 -5.33
C ASN A 197 1.96 -11.93 -5.59
N LYS A 198 2.37 -10.66 -5.55
CA LYS A 198 1.49 -9.51 -5.77
C LYS A 198 2.00 -8.63 -6.90
N MET A 199 1.07 -8.02 -7.63
CA MET A 199 1.38 -7.11 -8.70
C MET A 199 0.53 -5.85 -8.62
N GLY A 200 1.16 -4.69 -8.47
CA GLY A 200 0.53 -3.39 -8.60
C GLY A 200 0.60 -2.89 -10.04
N ILE A 201 -0.51 -2.53 -10.64
CA ILE A 201 -0.55 -2.04 -12.02
C ILE A 201 -1.30 -0.73 -12.14
N GLY A 202 -0.80 0.16 -12.98
CA GLY A 202 -1.48 1.39 -13.37
C GLY A 202 -2.75 1.14 -14.18
N ALA A 203 -3.63 2.12 -14.22
CA ALA A 203 -4.93 2.01 -14.89
C ALA A 203 -4.80 1.73 -16.40
N ASN A 204 -3.84 2.39 -17.08
CA ASN A 204 -3.62 2.20 -18.52
C ASN A 204 -3.03 0.82 -18.81
N VAL A 205 -2.11 0.36 -17.97
CA VAL A 205 -1.52 -0.99 -18.07
C VAL A 205 -2.60 -2.06 -17.95
N PHE A 206 -3.50 -1.92 -16.97
CA PHE A 206 -4.63 -2.83 -16.82
C PHE A 206 -5.52 -2.87 -18.05
N ASN A 207 -5.82 -1.70 -18.62
CA ASN A 207 -6.63 -1.61 -19.83
C ASN A 207 -5.93 -2.22 -21.05
N ALA A 208 -4.62 -2.00 -21.20
CA ALA A 208 -3.83 -2.61 -22.27
C ALA A 208 -3.79 -4.14 -22.16
N LEU A 209 -3.55 -4.68 -20.98
CA LEU A 209 -3.55 -6.13 -20.74
C LEU A 209 -4.90 -6.78 -21.02
N ARG A 210 -6.02 -6.14 -20.65
CA ARG A 210 -7.37 -6.65 -20.92
C ARG A 210 -7.67 -6.83 -22.41
N HIS A 211 -7.10 -5.99 -23.25
CA HIS A 211 -7.32 -6.00 -24.70
C HIS A 211 -6.17 -6.62 -25.49
N HIS A 212 -5.14 -7.11 -24.79
CA HIS A 212 -3.97 -7.69 -25.45
C HIS A 212 -4.32 -9.00 -26.17
N PRO A 213 -3.97 -9.14 -27.48
CA PRO A 213 -4.36 -10.30 -28.27
C PRO A 213 -3.88 -11.64 -27.69
N ALA A 214 -2.64 -11.71 -27.17
CA ALA A 214 -2.11 -12.93 -26.58
C ALA A 214 -2.88 -13.38 -25.32
N ILE A 215 -3.36 -12.43 -24.49
CA ILE A 215 -4.18 -12.72 -23.30
C ILE A 215 -5.59 -13.17 -23.73
N LEU A 216 -6.21 -12.45 -24.68
CA LEU A 216 -7.56 -12.79 -25.18
C LEU A 216 -7.57 -14.18 -25.82
N GLU A 217 -6.54 -14.52 -26.59
CA GLU A 217 -6.41 -15.83 -27.22
C GLU A 217 -6.28 -16.93 -26.14
N ARG A 218 -5.44 -16.75 -25.14
CA ARG A 218 -5.24 -17.70 -24.05
C ARG A 218 -6.52 -17.93 -23.26
N VAL A 219 -7.23 -16.87 -22.92
CA VAL A 219 -8.50 -16.93 -22.19
C VAL A 219 -9.60 -17.60 -23.03
N LYS A 220 -9.65 -17.31 -24.34
CA LYS A 220 -10.61 -17.90 -25.26
C LYS A 220 -10.46 -19.43 -25.38
N TYR A 221 -9.25 -19.91 -25.44
CA TYR A 221 -8.97 -21.36 -25.57
C TYR A 221 -8.96 -22.09 -24.21
N GLY A 222 -8.81 -21.37 -23.08
CA GLY A 222 -8.85 -21.96 -21.75
C GLY A 222 -10.26 -22.12 -21.16
N GLY A 223 -11.27 -21.48 -21.76
CA GLY A 223 -12.66 -21.51 -21.28
C GLY A 223 -13.55 -22.47 -22.06
N ALA A 224 -14.05 -23.51 -21.41
CA ALA A 224 -15.04 -24.44 -21.98
C ALA A 224 -16.46 -23.86 -22.08
N THR A 225 -16.66 -22.55 -21.96
CA THR A 225 -17.98 -21.93 -21.80
C THR A 225 -18.30 -21.00 -22.98
N ALA A 226 -19.53 -21.10 -23.48
CA ALA A 226 -20.06 -20.32 -24.60
C ALA A 226 -20.24 -18.80 -24.35
N ASN A 227 -19.86 -18.28 -23.19
CA ASN A 227 -19.85 -16.85 -22.92
C ASN A 227 -18.45 -16.26 -23.17
N PRO A 228 -18.37 -15.09 -23.86
CA PRO A 228 -17.11 -14.42 -24.00
C PRO A 228 -16.57 -14.06 -22.60
N ALA A 229 -15.50 -14.74 -22.20
CA ALA A 229 -14.89 -14.52 -20.90
C ALA A 229 -14.37 -13.08 -20.84
N GLN A 230 -14.93 -12.29 -19.94
CA GLN A 230 -14.39 -10.97 -19.64
C GLN A 230 -13.08 -11.14 -18.89
N VAL A 231 -12.02 -10.50 -19.36
CA VAL A 231 -10.74 -10.46 -18.68
C VAL A 231 -10.86 -9.56 -17.46
N THR A 232 -11.05 -10.18 -16.30
CA THR A 232 -11.10 -9.50 -15.00
C THR A 232 -9.73 -9.54 -14.32
N LYS A 233 -9.53 -8.75 -13.26
CA LYS A 233 -8.29 -8.80 -12.46
C LYS A 233 -7.98 -10.21 -11.94
N ASN A 234 -9.00 -10.97 -11.54
CA ASN A 234 -8.81 -12.33 -11.03
C ASN A 234 -8.39 -13.32 -12.12
N VAL A 235 -8.90 -13.15 -13.34
CA VAL A 235 -8.49 -13.97 -14.50
C VAL A 235 -7.03 -13.67 -14.85
N LEU A 236 -6.62 -12.40 -14.80
CA LEU A 236 -5.22 -12.02 -15.01
C LEU A 236 -4.31 -12.57 -13.89
N ALA A 237 -4.76 -12.54 -12.63
CA ALA A 237 -4.00 -13.10 -11.50
C ALA A 237 -3.76 -14.60 -11.69
N GLN A 238 -4.78 -15.35 -12.08
CA GLN A 238 -4.67 -16.77 -12.40
C GLN A 238 -3.75 -17.03 -13.60
N LEU A 239 -3.84 -16.18 -14.64
CA LEU A 239 -3.02 -16.33 -15.85
C LEU A 239 -1.53 -16.10 -15.58
N PHE A 240 -1.22 -15.15 -14.71
CA PHE A 240 0.15 -14.82 -14.29
C PHE A 240 0.61 -15.65 -13.08
N GLU A 241 -0.27 -16.50 -12.53
CA GLU A 241 0.01 -17.29 -11.32
C GLU A 241 0.44 -16.41 -10.15
N LEU A 242 -0.32 -15.34 -9.89
CA LEU A 242 -0.16 -14.42 -8.80
C LEU A 242 -1.32 -14.57 -7.82
N ASP A 243 -1.07 -14.30 -6.53
CA ASP A 243 -2.11 -14.33 -5.51
C ASP A 243 -3.06 -13.14 -5.70
N GLU A 244 -2.52 -11.95 -5.96
CA GLU A 244 -3.32 -10.74 -6.13
C GLU A 244 -2.76 -9.79 -7.19
N ILE A 245 -3.69 -9.21 -7.97
CA ILE A 245 -3.41 -8.04 -8.83
C ILE A 245 -4.14 -6.84 -8.26
N VAL A 246 -3.40 -5.81 -7.93
CA VAL A 246 -3.90 -4.54 -7.41
C VAL A 246 -3.86 -3.50 -8.52
N VAL A 247 -5.04 -3.06 -8.95
CA VAL A 247 -5.14 -1.99 -9.95
C VAL A 247 -5.22 -0.65 -9.23
N MET A 248 -4.29 0.24 -9.53
CA MET A 248 -4.20 1.56 -8.91
C MET A 248 -5.22 2.52 -9.52
N LEU A 249 -6.44 2.51 -8.98
CA LEU A 249 -7.56 3.33 -9.45
C LEU A 249 -7.87 4.49 -8.52
N SER A 250 -7.13 4.65 -7.43
CA SER A 250 -7.34 5.79 -6.53
C SER A 250 -6.94 7.10 -7.21
N ILE A 251 -7.81 8.10 -7.03
CA ILE A 251 -7.65 9.43 -7.62
C ILE A 251 -7.51 10.49 -6.52
N HIS A 252 -6.85 11.58 -6.85
CA HIS A 252 -6.79 12.76 -6.00
C HIS A 252 -6.95 14.03 -6.84
N ASN A 253 -7.30 15.11 -6.17
CA ASN A 253 -7.28 16.44 -6.78
C ASN A 253 -5.89 17.05 -6.58
N SER A 254 -5.18 17.31 -7.68
CA SER A 254 -3.85 17.95 -7.67
C SER A 254 -3.91 19.47 -7.61
N ALA A 255 -5.08 20.06 -7.89
CA ALA A 255 -5.26 21.49 -7.89
C ALA A 255 -5.11 22.12 -6.52
N LYS A 256 -4.61 23.36 -6.46
CA LYS A 256 -4.56 24.14 -5.22
C LYS A 256 -5.98 24.46 -4.74
N MET A 257 -6.12 24.59 -3.41
CA MET A 257 -7.40 24.99 -2.82
C MET A 257 -7.92 26.30 -3.44
N GLY A 258 -9.16 26.29 -3.97
CA GLY A 258 -9.80 27.42 -4.61
C GLY A 258 -9.59 27.52 -6.14
N ALA A 259 -8.79 26.66 -6.74
CA ALA A 259 -8.69 26.50 -8.19
C ALA A 259 -9.69 25.44 -8.70
N ASP A 260 -9.88 25.39 -10.01
CA ASP A 260 -10.68 24.34 -10.66
C ASP A 260 -10.09 22.96 -10.35
N ALA A 261 -10.97 21.96 -10.16
CA ALA A 261 -10.55 20.63 -9.79
C ALA A 261 -9.76 19.94 -10.93
N GLU A 262 -8.58 19.41 -10.61
CA GLU A 262 -7.74 18.64 -11.51
C GLU A 262 -7.58 17.23 -10.94
N MET A 263 -8.34 16.28 -11.51
CA MET A 263 -8.39 14.91 -11.01
C MET A 263 -7.36 14.06 -11.72
N GLU A 264 -6.46 13.44 -10.94
CA GLU A 264 -5.38 12.57 -11.43
C GLU A 264 -5.38 11.23 -10.69
N PHE A 265 -4.86 10.20 -11.35
CA PHE A 265 -4.52 8.96 -10.66
C PHE A 265 -3.35 9.20 -9.72
N ILE A 266 -3.39 8.58 -8.53
CA ILE A 266 -2.32 8.72 -7.53
C ILE A 266 -1.06 7.97 -7.98
N GLY A 267 -1.22 6.75 -8.52
CA GLY A 267 -0.12 5.98 -9.09
C GLY A 267 0.14 6.31 -10.55
N ASP A 268 1.36 6.10 -11.03
CA ASP A 268 1.69 6.22 -12.46
C ASP A 268 0.80 5.24 -13.26
N PRO A 269 -0.07 5.72 -14.17
CA PRO A 269 -0.99 4.88 -14.91
C PRO A 269 -0.29 3.91 -15.88
N ASP A 270 0.97 4.18 -16.25
CA ASP A 270 1.72 3.43 -17.25
C ASP A 270 2.81 2.52 -16.64
N ALA A 271 2.83 2.40 -15.32
CA ALA A 271 3.82 1.61 -14.59
C ALA A 271 3.24 0.32 -14.01
N LEU A 272 4.14 -0.63 -13.72
CA LEU A 272 3.86 -1.92 -13.10
C LEU A 272 4.90 -2.18 -12.03
N LEU A 273 4.48 -2.68 -10.88
CA LEU A 273 5.34 -3.11 -9.77
C LEU A 273 4.99 -4.56 -9.40
N LEU A 274 5.95 -5.45 -9.55
CA LEU A 274 5.85 -6.85 -9.16
C LEU A 274 6.58 -7.03 -7.83
N VAL A 275 5.91 -7.54 -6.80
CA VAL A 275 6.48 -7.65 -5.45
C VAL A 275 6.22 -9.02 -4.83
N TYR A 276 7.12 -9.40 -3.93
CA TYR A 276 6.86 -10.43 -2.95
C TYR A 276 6.52 -9.75 -1.62
N ALA A 277 5.31 -9.99 -1.13
CA ALA A 277 4.84 -9.48 0.15
C ALA A 277 3.90 -10.49 0.81
N PRO A 278 4.20 -10.98 2.04
CA PRO A 278 3.33 -11.89 2.77
C PRO A 278 2.00 -11.22 3.12
N ASP A 279 0.93 -11.99 3.30
CA ASP A 279 -0.38 -11.44 3.65
C ASP A 279 -0.44 -10.90 5.07
N ALA A 280 0.36 -11.47 5.96
CA ALA A 280 0.51 -11.01 7.33
C ALA A 280 1.98 -10.71 7.62
N PRO A 281 2.28 -9.63 8.36
CA PRO A 281 3.66 -9.34 8.73
C PRO A 281 4.20 -10.45 9.65
N SER A 282 5.40 -10.93 9.33
CA SER A 282 6.13 -11.92 10.12
C SER A 282 7.58 -11.47 10.28
N VAL A 283 8.18 -11.82 11.42
CA VAL A 283 9.59 -11.50 11.68
C VAL A 283 10.51 -12.36 10.80
N ASP A 284 10.06 -13.56 10.43
CA ASP A 284 10.85 -14.56 9.72
C ASP A 284 10.62 -14.56 8.21
N GLU A 285 9.65 -13.79 7.70
CA GLU A 285 9.37 -13.71 6.27
C GLU A 285 9.83 -12.39 5.67
N PRO A 286 10.71 -12.44 4.65
CA PRO A 286 11.12 -11.24 3.95
C PRO A 286 9.94 -10.67 3.14
N SER A 287 9.91 -9.36 2.97
CA SER A 287 8.96 -8.64 2.12
C SER A 287 9.70 -7.57 1.34
N ALA A 288 9.18 -7.16 0.19
CA ALA A 288 9.69 -6.00 -0.53
C ALA A 288 9.61 -4.73 0.33
N GLY A 289 8.57 -4.61 1.14
CA GLY A 289 8.41 -3.50 2.07
C GLY A 289 7.32 -3.75 3.10
N TYR A 290 7.35 -2.94 4.15
CA TYR A 290 6.37 -2.94 5.23
C TYR A 290 5.84 -1.53 5.49
N ILE A 291 4.59 -1.47 5.95
CA ILE A 291 3.99 -0.27 6.52
C ILE A 291 4.00 -0.45 8.04
N PHE A 292 4.95 0.19 8.71
CA PHE A 292 4.99 0.21 10.17
C PHE A 292 3.95 1.21 10.68
N ALA A 293 2.95 0.72 11.39
CA ALA A 293 1.88 1.55 11.96
C ALA A 293 1.97 1.53 13.48
N TRP A 294 2.22 2.69 14.07
CA TRP A 294 2.33 2.81 15.51
C TRP A 294 0.95 2.80 16.17
N ASP A 295 0.74 1.83 17.04
CA ASP A 295 -0.44 1.75 17.90
C ASP A 295 -0.31 2.74 19.07
N MET A 296 -0.72 3.99 18.83
CA MET A 296 -0.60 5.08 19.80
C MET A 296 -1.42 4.87 21.07
N LEU A 297 -2.50 4.10 21.00
CA LEU A 297 -3.46 3.92 22.09
C LEU A 297 -3.35 2.53 22.75
N GLY A 298 -2.65 1.58 22.12
CA GLY A 298 -2.57 0.21 22.59
C GLY A 298 -3.85 -0.60 22.42
N ASP A 299 -4.79 -0.13 21.58
CA ASP A 299 -6.07 -0.77 21.30
C ASP A 299 -6.14 -1.40 19.90
N GLY A 300 -5.04 -1.35 19.16
CA GLY A 300 -4.93 -1.88 17.80
C GLY A 300 -5.52 -0.98 16.72
N ASN A 301 -5.96 0.23 17.05
CA ASN A 301 -6.50 1.18 16.07
C ASN A 301 -5.41 2.02 15.43
N ILE A 302 -5.30 1.93 14.10
CA ILE A 302 -4.32 2.69 13.32
C ILE A 302 -4.79 4.13 13.04
N LEU A 303 -6.11 4.33 13.03
CA LEU A 303 -6.74 5.64 12.79
C LEU A 303 -7.72 5.98 13.92
N PRO A 304 -7.25 6.37 15.11
CA PRO A 304 -8.11 6.83 16.17
C PRO A 304 -8.78 8.15 15.78
N ILE A 305 -10.11 8.22 15.97
CA ILE A 305 -10.90 9.41 15.73
C ILE A 305 -11.46 9.90 17.08
N SER A 306 -11.17 11.15 17.39
CA SER A 306 -11.68 11.83 18.56
C SER A 306 -12.56 13.02 18.18
N HIS A 307 -13.38 13.49 19.12
CA HIS A 307 -14.09 14.75 18.98
C HIS A 307 -13.92 15.60 20.25
N TYR A 308 -13.93 16.89 20.06
CA TYR A 308 -13.85 17.85 21.16
C TYR A 308 -14.60 19.14 20.81
N ASP A 309 -15.10 19.80 21.83
CA ASP A 309 -15.76 21.11 21.68
C ASP A 309 -14.73 22.21 21.42
N GLY A 310 -15.10 23.18 20.62
CA GLY A 310 -14.29 24.35 20.35
C GLY A 310 -14.17 25.29 21.59
N ALA A 311 -13.44 26.37 21.44
CA ALA A 311 -13.29 27.35 22.50
C ALA A 311 -14.67 27.91 22.90
N PRO A 312 -14.86 28.27 24.19
CA PRO A 312 -16.12 28.89 24.65
C PRO A 312 -16.52 30.08 23.78
N GLY A 313 -17.79 30.10 23.33
CA GLY A 313 -18.31 31.15 22.46
C GLY A 313 -18.16 30.95 20.97
N THR A 314 -17.41 29.92 20.50
CA THR A 314 -17.28 29.63 19.07
C THR A 314 -18.39 28.77 18.50
N HIS A 315 -19.19 28.11 19.33
CA HIS A 315 -20.27 27.21 18.94
C HIS A 315 -19.85 26.21 17.86
N SER A 316 -18.63 25.69 18.01
CA SER A 316 -18.00 24.76 17.06
C SER A 316 -17.61 23.47 17.78
N GLU A 317 -17.67 22.40 17.04
CA GLU A 317 -17.18 21.07 17.42
C GLU A 317 -16.13 20.64 16.41
N TYR A 318 -15.10 19.96 16.84
CA TYR A 318 -14.02 19.46 15.98
C TYR A 318 -13.94 17.95 16.06
N ILE A 319 -13.75 17.35 14.89
CA ILE A 319 -13.45 15.93 14.76
C ILE A 319 -12.03 15.82 14.25
N GLU A 320 -11.24 15.04 14.94
CA GLU A 320 -9.82 14.83 14.71
C GLU A 320 -9.56 13.37 14.38
N GLY A 321 -8.81 13.11 13.32
CA GLY A 321 -8.22 11.82 13.03
C GLY A 321 -6.71 11.91 13.14
N LEU A 322 -6.11 10.94 13.81
CA LEU A 322 -4.65 10.79 13.94
C LEU A 322 -4.23 9.47 13.31
N MET A 323 -3.11 9.47 12.61
CA MET A 323 -2.46 8.24 12.19
C MET A 323 -0.95 8.40 12.29
N ALA A 324 -0.27 7.33 12.66
CA ALA A 324 1.17 7.33 12.76
C ALA A 324 1.73 6.12 12.05
N TYR A 325 2.53 6.35 11.01
CA TYR A 325 3.11 5.27 10.24
C TYR A 325 4.42 5.69 9.58
N ASP A 326 5.19 4.69 9.19
CA ASP A 326 6.36 4.81 8.33
C ASP A 326 6.32 3.68 7.31
N MET A 327 6.55 3.99 6.05
CA MET A 327 6.62 3.01 4.99
C MET A 327 8.09 2.79 4.64
N LYS A 328 8.54 1.55 4.72
CA LYS A 328 9.93 1.18 4.46
C LYS A 328 10.04 0.10 3.41
N LYS A 329 11.01 0.28 2.54
CA LYS A 329 11.53 -0.76 1.68
C LYS A 329 12.46 -1.63 2.53
N THR A 330 12.22 -2.93 2.57
CA THR A 330 12.99 -3.86 3.41
C THR A 330 13.89 -4.79 2.61
N ALA A 331 13.52 -5.07 1.36
CA ALA A 331 14.36 -5.86 0.45
C ALA A 331 14.17 -5.37 -0.99
N ASP A 332 15.24 -4.87 -1.59
CA ASP A 332 15.24 -4.33 -2.95
C ASP A 332 14.99 -5.39 -4.02
N ASP A 333 15.56 -6.55 -3.82
CA ASP A 333 15.54 -7.67 -4.74
C ASP A 333 14.21 -8.44 -4.75
N LEU A 334 13.31 -8.15 -3.81
CA LEU A 334 11.93 -8.70 -3.77
C LEU A 334 10.91 -7.83 -4.51
N ALA A 335 11.36 -6.86 -5.28
CA ALA A 335 10.51 -6.06 -6.15
C ALA A 335 11.15 -5.84 -7.53
N ILE A 336 10.31 -5.77 -8.56
CA ILE A 336 10.69 -5.42 -9.93
C ILE A 336 9.75 -4.32 -10.41
N PHE A 337 10.32 -3.19 -10.77
CA PHE A 337 9.56 -2.05 -11.27
C PHE A 337 9.70 -1.92 -12.80
N CYS A 338 8.56 -1.79 -13.48
CA CYS A 338 8.51 -1.59 -14.93
C CYS A 338 7.83 -0.27 -15.23
N LYS A 339 8.53 0.64 -15.89
CA LYS A 339 8.01 1.95 -16.31
C LYS A 339 7.67 1.96 -17.80
N GLY A 340 6.69 2.81 -18.18
CA GLY A 340 6.34 3.01 -19.57
C GLY A 340 5.85 1.72 -20.23
N CYS A 341 4.99 0.97 -19.54
CA CYS A 341 4.46 -0.29 -20.03
C CYS A 341 3.49 -0.13 -21.21
N VAL A 342 2.97 1.11 -21.40
CA VAL A 342 1.96 1.47 -22.41
C VAL A 342 2.44 2.59 -23.30
#